data_9a878004bac384b3be51fc86756609b9
#
_entry.id   9a878004bac384b3be51fc86756609b9
#
_cell.length_a   1.000
_cell.length_b   1.000
_cell.length_c   1.000
_cell.angle_alpha   90.00
_cell.angle_beta   90.00
_cell.angle_gamma   90.00
#
_symmetry.space_group_name_H-M   'P 1'
#
loop_
_entity.id
_entity.type
_entity.pdbx_description
1 polymer ?
#
loop_
_entity_poly.entity_id
_entity_poly.type
_entity_poly.pdbx_seq_one_letter_code
_entity_poly.pdbx_strand_id
1 'polypeptide(L)'
;MASRGPADSPVPVTSLNDTARRILAHHREAGTPEAERARGVVANHLTALGYRVSLQRFRFHPSALLGLPILGAGIGASALLALPLLTLPTVPAVGALAVWATMLAATICLAMGVAAGWLTFGEVREDANLIAVRSEAPIRRWIVAHLDTKAQGQSMAGRLVAVWVLAAAIVCSGALTVARLWAPIPLWLGAAGGLFAVLAGALVGRGRLRGTSRGARDNGSGVVAALAFAEASSDEDTGILITGGEEFGLVGARVFTRAQGNLKGIEVVNFDTIDDEGHLFVVSHGSRDAACAATVATRLQPLGLTVRTRRLPLGILVDSLPLAKAGATAVTVGRLTWRTLRVIHTPADVPESLSLEVAERVGRAIA
;
A
#
# COMPACT_ATOMS: atom_id res chain seq x y z
N MET A 1 -4.52 -31.38 -48.50
CA MET A 1 -3.93 -30.02 -48.49
C MET A 1 -4.64 -29.20 -47.38
N ALA A 2 -4.05 -29.08 -46.21
CA ALA A 2 -4.59 -28.31 -45.11
C ALA A 2 -4.02 -26.89 -45.24
N SER A 3 -4.89 -25.90 -45.40
CA SER A 3 -4.54 -24.49 -45.45
C SER A 3 -4.00 -24.04 -44.08
N ARG A 4 -2.73 -23.63 -44.01
CA ARG A 4 -2.19 -22.89 -42.88
C ARG A 4 -2.94 -21.54 -42.80
N GLY A 5 -3.61 -21.30 -41.70
CA GLY A 5 -4.16 -20.00 -41.37
C GLY A 5 -3.07 -18.93 -41.32
N PRO A 6 -3.45 -17.64 -41.46
CA PRO A 6 -2.49 -16.55 -41.48
C PRO A 6 -1.69 -16.58 -40.17
N ALA A 7 -0.34 -16.60 -40.33
CA ALA A 7 0.58 -16.45 -39.20
C ALA A 7 0.27 -15.12 -38.48
N ASP A 8 0.02 -15.19 -37.19
CA ASP A 8 -0.12 -14.01 -36.34
C ASP A 8 1.09 -13.12 -36.53
N SER A 9 0.87 -11.96 -37.12
CA SER A 9 1.91 -10.94 -37.24
C SER A 9 2.32 -10.51 -35.83
N PRO A 10 3.60 -10.45 -35.52
CA PRO A 10 4.06 -10.05 -34.18
C PRO A 10 3.50 -8.67 -33.87
N VAL A 11 2.83 -8.56 -32.73
CA VAL A 11 2.34 -7.29 -32.19
C VAL A 11 3.56 -6.37 -32.08
N PRO A 12 3.57 -5.19 -32.72
CA PRO A 12 4.72 -4.31 -32.63
C PRO A 12 4.96 -3.91 -31.17
N VAL A 13 6.20 -4.10 -30.70
CA VAL A 13 6.61 -3.70 -29.34
C VAL A 13 6.44 -2.20 -29.23
N THR A 14 5.44 -1.76 -28.48
CA THR A 14 5.25 -0.36 -28.14
C THR A 14 6.40 0.07 -27.23
N SER A 15 6.99 1.25 -27.43
CA SER A 15 8.06 1.73 -26.54
C SER A 15 7.59 1.80 -25.09
N LEU A 16 8.52 1.62 -24.14
CA LEU A 16 8.18 1.73 -22.71
C LEU A 16 7.53 3.07 -22.38
N ASN A 17 8.04 4.16 -22.98
CA ASN A 17 7.48 5.50 -22.81
C ASN A 17 6.03 5.62 -23.29
N ASP A 18 5.69 5.05 -24.43
CA ASP A 18 4.32 5.07 -24.94
C ASP A 18 3.41 4.18 -24.09
N THR A 19 3.92 3.05 -23.67
CA THR A 19 3.21 2.16 -22.72
C THR A 19 2.94 2.89 -21.40
N ALA A 20 3.93 3.56 -20.82
CA ALA A 20 3.79 4.37 -19.61
C ALA A 20 2.75 5.48 -19.77
N ARG A 21 2.80 6.25 -20.86
CA ARG A 21 1.79 7.30 -21.16
C ARG A 21 0.38 6.73 -21.21
N ARG A 22 0.17 5.57 -21.84
CA ARG A 22 -1.14 4.93 -21.94
C ARG A 22 -1.65 4.42 -20.60
N ILE A 23 -0.78 3.87 -19.75
CA ILE A 23 -1.11 3.45 -18.38
C ILE A 23 -1.51 4.67 -17.55
N LEU A 24 -0.68 5.72 -17.58
CA LEU A 24 -0.84 6.91 -16.75
C LEU A 24 -1.90 7.90 -17.25
N ALA A 25 -2.47 7.66 -18.44
CA ALA A 25 -3.63 8.43 -18.93
C ALA A 25 -4.89 8.18 -18.08
N HIS A 26 -4.92 7.07 -17.35
CA HIS A 26 -6.09 6.63 -16.57
C HIS A 26 -5.86 6.78 -15.07
N HIS A 27 -6.92 7.11 -14.33
CA HIS A 27 -7.01 6.83 -12.90
C HIS A 27 -7.38 5.35 -12.75
N ARG A 28 -6.59 4.60 -12.01
CA ARG A 28 -6.61 3.14 -12.00
C ARG A 28 -7.14 2.57 -10.69
N GLU A 29 -8.18 3.20 -10.11
CA GLU A 29 -8.78 2.68 -8.87
C GLU A 29 -9.23 1.22 -9.08
N ALA A 30 -8.89 0.35 -8.13
CA ALA A 30 -9.15 -1.07 -8.24
C ALA A 30 -10.63 -1.38 -8.47
N GLY A 31 -10.90 -2.28 -9.41
CA GLY A 31 -12.25 -2.69 -9.81
C GLY A 31 -12.94 -1.73 -10.77
N THR A 32 -12.25 -0.75 -11.36
CA THR A 32 -12.81 0.15 -12.38
C THR A 32 -12.46 -0.32 -13.79
N PRO A 33 -13.29 0.06 -14.80
CA PRO A 33 -12.97 -0.21 -16.20
C PRO A 33 -11.64 0.43 -16.64
N GLU A 34 -11.25 1.54 -16.03
CA GLU A 34 -9.99 2.24 -16.27
C GLU A 34 -8.80 1.40 -15.80
N ALA A 35 -8.88 0.78 -14.63
CA ALA A 35 -7.87 -0.14 -14.12
C ALA A 35 -7.73 -1.37 -15.04
N GLU A 36 -8.86 -1.90 -15.55
CA GLU A 36 -8.84 -3.02 -16.50
C GLU A 36 -8.18 -2.63 -17.83
N ARG A 37 -8.48 -1.45 -18.37
CA ARG A 37 -7.82 -0.92 -19.59
C ARG A 37 -6.32 -0.76 -19.40
N ALA A 38 -5.88 -0.18 -18.30
CA ALA A 38 -4.46 -0.02 -17.99
C ALA A 38 -3.77 -1.38 -17.84
N ARG A 39 -4.42 -2.36 -17.21
CA ARG A 39 -3.93 -3.75 -17.09
C ARG A 39 -3.77 -4.39 -18.46
N GLY A 40 -4.71 -4.16 -19.39
CA GLY A 40 -4.60 -4.61 -20.78
C GLY A 40 -3.40 -4.03 -21.51
N VAL A 41 -3.06 -2.76 -21.27
CA VAL A 41 -1.85 -2.12 -21.83
C VAL A 41 -0.58 -2.80 -21.30
N VAL A 42 -0.51 -3.08 -19.98
CA VAL A 42 0.62 -3.81 -19.38
C VAL A 42 0.71 -5.24 -19.93
N ALA A 43 -0.41 -5.93 -20.05
CA ALA A 43 -0.47 -7.30 -20.59
C ALA A 43 0.07 -7.35 -22.02
N ASN A 44 -0.35 -6.44 -22.88
CA ASN A 44 0.10 -6.37 -24.27
C ASN A 44 1.60 -6.10 -24.37
N HIS A 45 2.15 -5.21 -23.52
CA HIS A 45 3.57 -4.91 -23.49
C HIS A 45 4.39 -6.15 -23.10
N LEU A 46 4.01 -6.84 -22.01
CA LEU A 46 4.69 -8.05 -21.56
C LEU A 46 4.56 -9.21 -22.56
N THR A 47 3.41 -9.34 -23.23
CA THR A 47 3.22 -10.34 -24.29
C THR A 47 4.13 -10.07 -25.48
N ALA A 48 4.29 -8.80 -25.88
CA ALA A 48 5.21 -8.41 -26.96
C ALA A 48 6.68 -8.68 -26.60
N LEU A 49 7.03 -8.73 -25.31
CA LEU A 49 8.35 -9.13 -24.80
C LEU A 49 8.51 -10.66 -24.65
N GLY A 50 7.51 -11.45 -25.10
CA GLY A 50 7.55 -12.92 -25.05
C GLY A 50 7.11 -13.53 -23.70
N TYR A 51 6.52 -12.76 -22.81
CA TYR A 51 5.92 -13.32 -21.60
C TYR A 51 4.56 -13.95 -21.89
N ARG A 52 4.30 -15.09 -21.26
CA ARG A 52 2.97 -15.66 -21.16
C ARG A 52 2.25 -14.98 -20.00
N VAL A 53 1.18 -14.27 -20.32
CA VAL A 53 0.40 -13.46 -19.37
C VAL A 53 -0.87 -14.20 -18.98
N SER A 54 -1.17 -14.21 -17.67
CA SER A 54 -2.43 -14.71 -17.11
C SER A 54 -3.01 -13.74 -16.09
N LEU A 55 -4.32 -13.80 -15.89
CA LEU A 55 -5.04 -12.97 -14.92
C LEU A 55 -5.55 -13.82 -13.77
N GLN A 56 -5.23 -13.43 -12.55
CA GLN A 56 -5.78 -13.99 -11.33
C GLN A 56 -6.86 -13.05 -10.80
N ARG A 57 -8.12 -13.32 -11.14
CA ARG A 57 -9.28 -12.52 -10.73
C ARG A 57 -9.62 -12.75 -9.27
N PHE A 58 -10.10 -11.71 -8.59
CA PHE A 58 -10.55 -11.76 -7.20
C PHE A 58 -11.64 -10.72 -6.92
N ARG A 59 -12.36 -10.95 -5.81
CA ARG A 59 -13.37 -10.03 -5.29
C ARG A 59 -12.89 -9.41 -3.99
N PHE A 60 -13.25 -8.16 -3.77
CA PHE A 60 -12.90 -7.43 -2.55
C PHE A 60 -13.98 -6.41 -2.17
N HIS A 61 -13.92 -5.94 -0.92
CA HIS A 61 -14.78 -4.89 -0.43
C HIS A 61 -13.94 -3.63 -0.14
N PRO A 62 -14.26 -2.47 -0.75
CA PRO A 62 -13.60 -1.20 -0.44
C PRO A 62 -13.74 -0.77 1.02
N SER A 63 -14.70 -1.35 1.75
CA SER A 63 -14.90 -1.10 3.18
C SER A 63 -13.66 -1.32 4.05
N ALA A 64 -12.67 -2.11 3.60
CA ALA A 64 -11.40 -2.29 4.32
C ALA A 64 -10.67 -0.97 4.60
N LEU A 65 -10.82 0.05 3.73
CA LEU A 65 -10.26 1.38 3.94
C LEU A 65 -10.90 2.16 5.11
N LEU A 66 -12.06 1.75 5.56
CA LEU A 66 -12.77 2.40 6.66
C LEU A 66 -12.24 2.00 8.05
N GLY A 67 -11.30 1.05 8.15
CA GLY A 67 -10.73 0.64 9.43
C GLY A 67 -10.17 1.81 10.23
N LEU A 68 -9.32 2.66 9.64
CA LEU A 68 -8.79 3.86 10.31
C LEU A 68 -9.87 4.91 10.62
N PRO A 69 -10.77 5.30 9.69
CA PRO A 69 -11.92 6.15 10.01
C PRO A 69 -12.78 5.63 11.14
N ILE A 70 -13.04 4.31 11.20
CA ILE A 70 -13.81 3.68 12.30
C ILE A 70 -13.05 3.81 13.63
N LEU A 71 -11.74 3.56 13.63
CA LEU A 71 -10.91 3.75 14.81
C LEU A 71 -10.99 5.20 15.30
N GLY A 72 -10.83 6.16 14.40
CA GLY A 72 -10.96 7.58 14.74
C GLY A 72 -12.32 7.96 15.31
N ALA A 73 -13.40 7.50 14.68
CA ALA A 73 -14.76 7.75 15.17
C ALA A 73 -15.01 7.13 16.55
N GLY A 74 -14.52 5.89 16.77
CA GLY A 74 -14.64 5.20 18.05
C GLY A 74 -13.86 5.89 19.17
N ILE A 75 -12.64 6.38 18.90
CA ILE A 75 -11.87 7.15 19.88
C ILE A 75 -12.56 8.47 20.20
N GLY A 76 -13.10 9.20 19.21
CA GLY A 76 -13.89 10.40 19.43
C GLY A 76 -15.14 10.13 20.27
N ALA A 77 -15.90 9.07 19.95
CA ALA A 77 -17.07 8.66 20.72
C ALA A 77 -16.70 8.25 22.15
N SER A 78 -15.62 7.49 22.33
CA SER A 78 -15.11 7.12 23.66
C SER A 78 -14.76 8.34 24.50
N ALA A 79 -14.20 9.38 23.88
CA ALA A 79 -13.89 10.63 24.57
C ALA A 79 -15.15 11.38 25.00
N LEU A 80 -16.17 11.42 24.16
CA LEU A 80 -17.45 12.08 24.49
C LEU A 80 -18.23 11.36 25.59
N LEU A 81 -18.14 10.02 25.67
CA LEU A 81 -18.91 9.21 26.59
C LEU A 81 -18.15 8.88 27.89
N ALA A 82 -16.87 8.52 27.78
CA ALA A 82 -16.09 8.03 28.91
C ALA A 82 -15.34 9.16 29.67
N LEU A 83 -14.81 10.17 28.98
CA LEU A 83 -14.08 11.25 29.65
C LEU A 83 -14.94 12.10 30.59
N PRO A 84 -16.22 12.42 30.34
CA PRO A 84 -17.09 13.04 31.33
C PRO A 84 -17.18 12.22 32.63
N LEU A 85 -17.16 10.89 32.54
CA LEU A 85 -17.20 10.02 33.73
C LEU A 85 -15.97 10.19 34.62
N LEU A 86 -14.83 10.65 34.07
CA LEU A 86 -13.62 10.94 34.84
C LEU A 86 -13.78 12.11 35.80
N THR A 87 -14.67 13.06 35.51
CA THR A 87 -14.88 14.28 36.29
C THR A 87 -16.00 14.15 37.29
N LEU A 88 -16.86 13.14 37.15
CA LEU A 88 -17.98 12.91 38.07
C LEU A 88 -17.51 12.23 39.38
N PRO A 89 -17.67 12.85 40.56
CA PRO A 89 -17.18 12.29 41.82
C PRO A 89 -17.93 11.02 42.24
N THR A 90 -19.13 10.81 41.74
CA THR A 90 -19.97 9.64 42.01
C THR A 90 -19.55 8.38 41.26
N VAL A 91 -18.72 8.50 40.21
CA VAL A 91 -18.24 7.36 39.41
C VAL A 91 -16.95 6.85 40.00
N PRO A 92 -16.86 5.56 40.39
CA PRO A 92 -15.60 4.97 40.82
C PRO A 92 -14.53 5.05 39.72
N ALA A 93 -13.30 5.41 40.09
CA ALA A 93 -12.18 5.55 39.13
C ALA A 93 -11.92 4.26 38.34
N VAL A 94 -12.03 3.09 39.02
CA VAL A 94 -11.90 1.76 38.37
C VAL A 94 -13.02 1.55 37.34
N GLY A 95 -14.24 2.01 37.61
CA GLY A 95 -15.36 1.93 36.67
C GLY A 95 -15.10 2.76 35.41
N ALA A 96 -14.62 3.98 35.57
CA ALA A 96 -14.24 4.85 34.43
C ALA A 96 -13.12 4.21 33.58
N LEU A 97 -12.10 3.64 34.22
CA LEU A 97 -11.03 2.92 33.51
C LEU A 97 -11.56 1.70 32.76
N ALA A 98 -12.45 0.91 33.39
CA ALA A 98 -13.05 -0.25 32.74
C ALA A 98 -13.87 0.12 31.50
N VAL A 99 -14.69 1.17 31.61
CA VAL A 99 -15.48 1.69 30.46
C VAL A 99 -14.57 2.14 29.33
N TRP A 100 -13.57 2.97 29.63
CA TRP A 100 -12.62 3.45 28.62
C TRP A 100 -11.89 2.29 27.93
N ALA A 101 -11.33 1.35 28.71
CA ALA A 101 -10.59 0.20 28.18
C ALA A 101 -11.47 -0.71 27.30
N THR A 102 -12.73 -0.94 27.72
CA THR A 102 -13.69 -1.74 26.94
C THR A 102 -14.04 -1.05 25.62
N MET A 103 -14.33 0.25 25.64
CA MET A 103 -14.64 1.02 24.43
C MET A 103 -13.43 1.05 23.47
N LEU A 104 -12.23 1.24 24.00
CA LEU A 104 -11.00 1.20 23.18
C LEU A 104 -10.80 -0.17 22.55
N ALA A 105 -10.90 -1.25 23.33
CA ALA A 105 -10.75 -2.62 22.84
C ALA A 105 -11.81 -2.95 21.77
N ALA A 106 -13.08 -2.64 22.01
CA ALA A 106 -14.16 -2.86 21.06
C ALA A 106 -13.93 -2.08 19.75
N THR A 107 -13.50 -0.82 19.86
CA THR A 107 -13.19 0.01 18.69
C THR A 107 -12.01 -0.55 17.89
N ILE A 108 -10.94 -0.98 18.57
CA ILE A 108 -9.78 -1.60 17.90
C ILE A 108 -10.19 -2.90 17.21
N CYS A 109 -10.94 -3.77 17.89
CA CYS A 109 -11.43 -5.03 17.31
C CYS A 109 -12.29 -4.79 16.07
N LEU A 110 -13.22 -3.82 16.14
CA LEU A 110 -14.06 -3.46 15.01
C LEU A 110 -13.24 -2.92 13.84
N ALA A 111 -12.36 -1.95 14.10
CA ALA A 111 -11.50 -1.35 13.09
C ALA A 111 -10.57 -2.39 12.42
N MET A 112 -9.98 -3.28 13.21
CA MET A 112 -9.14 -4.39 12.71
C MET A 112 -9.96 -5.40 11.91
N GLY A 113 -11.16 -5.76 12.37
CA GLY A 113 -12.05 -6.67 11.67
C GLY A 113 -12.43 -6.15 10.27
N VAL A 114 -12.71 -4.85 10.18
CA VAL A 114 -13.00 -4.18 8.90
C VAL A 114 -11.74 -4.10 8.03
N ALA A 115 -10.63 -3.63 8.57
CA ALA A 115 -9.37 -3.51 7.83
C ALA A 115 -8.81 -4.86 7.34
N ALA A 116 -9.04 -5.93 8.10
CA ALA A 116 -8.64 -7.29 7.72
C ALA A 116 -9.61 -7.96 6.73
N GLY A 117 -10.78 -7.35 6.49
CA GLY A 117 -11.82 -7.91 5.64
C GLY A 117 -12.63 -9.05 6.30
N TRP A 118 -12.60 -9.18 7.62
CA TRP A 118 -13.46 -10.13 8.38
C TRP A 118 -14.88 -9.58 8.51
N LEU A 119 -14.99 -8.26 8.65
CA LEU A 119 -16.24 -7.53 8.63
C LEU A 119 -16.28 -6.71 7.36
N THR A 120 -17.13 -7.12 6.42
CA THR A 120 -17.28 -6.47 5.12
C THR A 120 -18.68 -5.91 4.98
N PHE A 121 -18.80 -4.75 4.33
CA PHE A 121 -20.07 -4.10 4.02
C PHE A 121 -19.92 -3.24 2.77
N GLY A 122 -21.05 -2.90 2.17
CA GLY A 122 -21.10 -2.12 0.94
C GLY A 122 -20.88 -2.97 -0.32
N GLU A 123 -20.49 -2.31 -1.37
CA GLU A 123 -20.31 -2.89 -2.71
C GLU A 123 -19.16 -3.90 -2.75
N VAL A 124 -19.39 -4.99 -3.50
CA VAL A 124 -18.33 -5.93 -3.91
C VAL A 124 -17.76 -5.45 -5.23
N ARG A 125 -16.44 -5.34 -5.31
CA ARG A 125 -15.72 -5.05 -6.56
C ARG A 125 -14.92 -6.25 -7.01
N GLU A 126 -14.69 -6.36 -8.31
CA GLU A 126 -13.83 -7.36 -8.92
C GLU A 126 -12.58 -6.69 -9.49
N ASP A 127 -11.42 -7.30 -9.27
CA ASP A 127 -10.16 -6.88 -9.85
C ASP A 127 -9.29 -8.10 -10.18
N ALA A 128 -8.08 -7.89 -10.68
CA ALA A 128 -7.18 -8.99 -11.01
C ALA A 128 -5.72 -8.62 -10.80
N ASN A 129 -4.93 -9.60 -10.38
CA ASN A 129 -3.48 -9.58 -10.58
C ASN A 129 -3.16 -9.99 -12.02
N LEU A 130 -2.12 -9.38 -12.59
CA LEU A 130 -1.51 -9.84 -13.83
C LEU A 130 -0.23 -10.59 -13.46
N ILE A 131 -0.11 -11.83 -13.93
CA ILE A 131 1.02 -12.72 -13.71
C ILE A 131 1.65 -13.00 -15.07
N ALA A 132 2.93 -12.70 -15.21
CA ALA A 132 3.65 -12.92 -16.47
C ALA A 132 4.92 -13.73 -16.22
N VAL A 133 5.12 -14.79 -17.00
CA VAL A 133 6.27 -15.70 -16.92
C VAL A 133 6.77 -16.02 -18.33
N ARG A 134 8.08 -16.26 -18.49
CA ARG A 134 8.66 -16.58 -19.80
C ARG A 134 8.67 -18.08 -20.10
N SER A 135 8.81 -18.90 -19.07
CA SER A 135 8.95 -20.36 -19.24
C SER A 135 8.05 -21.13 -18.27
N GLU A 136 8.07 -22.46 -18.37
CA GLU A 136 7.44 -23.38 -17.41
C GLU A 136 8.36 -23.68 -16.20
N ALA A 137 9.58 -23.12 -16.18
CA ALA A 137 10.52 -23.33 -15.11
C ALA A 137 9.96 -22.81 -13.77
N PRO A 138 10.31 -23.44 -12.64
CA PRO A 138 9.94 -22.94 -11.34
C PRO A 138 10.44 -21.52 -11.11
N ILE A 139 9.56 -20.60 -10.77
CA ILE A 139 9.92 -19.22 -10.50
C ILE A 139 10.71 -19.14 -9.20
N ARG A 140 11.87 -18.48 -9.25
CA ARG A 140 12.75 -18.20 -8.10
C ARG A 140 12.71 -16.77 -7.64
N ARG A 141 12.27 -15.86 -8.53
CA ARG A 141 12.16 -14.43 -8.24
C ARG A 141 10.85 -13.87 -8.77
N TRP A 142 10.23 -12.98 -8.00
CA TRP A 142 9.12 -12.15 -8.45
C TRP A 142 9.51 -10.69 -8.42
N ILE A 143 9.28 -10.00 -9.54
CA ILE A 143 9.27 -8.54 -9.62
C ILE A 143 7.82 -8.10 -9.47
N VAL A 144 7.56 -7.24 -8.49
CA VAL A 144 6.21 -6.86 -8.09
C VAL A 144 6.03 -5.35 -8.19
N ALA A 145 4.86 -4.91 -8.64
CA ALA A 145 4.38 -3.55 -8.53
C ALA A 145 2.85 -3.55 -8.52
N HIS A 146 2.21 -2.61 -7.82
CA HIS A 146 0.76 -2.49 -7.91
C HIS A 146 0.34 -1.54 -9.03
N LEU A 147 -0.79 -1.87 -9.66
CA LEU A 147 -1.35 -1.07 -10.75
C LEU A 147 -2.33 -0.03 -10.24
N ASP A 148 -3.09 -0.38 -9.22
CA ASP A 148 -4.19 0.44 -8.74
C ASP A 148 -3.74 1.73 -8.07
N THR A 149 -4.65 2.69 -8.06
CA THR A 149 -4.47 4.02 -7.45
C THR A 149 -5.64 4.33 -6.55
N LYS A 150 -5.45 5.24 -5.61
CA LYS A 150 -6.56 5.83 -4.85
C LYS A 150 -6.37 7.33 -4.70
N ALA A 151 -7.49 8.03 -4.46
CA ALA A 151 -7.47 9.38 -3.94
C ALA A 151 -8.24 9.44 -2.62
N GLN A 152 -7.73 10.20 -1.67
CA GLN A 152 -8.32 10.37 -0.35
C GLN A 152 -8.50 11.84 -0.03
N GLY A 153 -9.29 12.15 1.00
CA GLY A 153 -9.48 13.51 1.50
C GLY A 153 -8.24 14.12 2.14
N GLN A 154 -7.14 13.38 2.18
CA GLN A 154 -5.81 13.80 2.67
C GLN A 154 -4.71 12.99 1.97
N SER A 155 -3.53 13.61 1.85
CA SER A 155 -2.33 12.95 1.32
C SER A 155 -1.79 11.88 2.28
N MET A 156 -0.83 11.07 1.81
CA MET A 156 -0.13 10.11 2.67
C MET A 156 0.58 10.79 3.85
N ALA A 157 1.19 11.96 3.65
CA ALA A 157 1.77 12.73 4.76
C ALA A 157 0.70 13.14 5.79
N GLY A 158 -0.44 13.65 5.33
CA GLY A 158 -1.56 13.98 6.20
C GLY A 158 -2.08 12.77 6.98
N ARG A 159 -2.18 11.62 6.33
CA ARG A 159 -2.55 10.35 6.97
C ARG A 159 -1.56 9.92 8.04
N LEU A 160 -0.26 9.99 7.78
CA LEU A 160 0.77 9.65 8.77
C LEU A 160 0.68 10.57 9.99
N VAL A 161 0.57 11.88 9.79
CA VAL A 161 0.35 12.84 10.89
C VAL A 161 -0.91 12.49 11.66
N ALA A 162 -2.04 12.23 10.98
CA ALA A 162 -3.31 11.88 11.62
C ALA A 162 -3.20 10.63 12.51
N VAL A 163 -2.49 9.60 12.05
CA VAL A 163 -2.25 8.36 12.82
C VAL A 163 -1.45 8.65 14.10
N TRP A 164 -0.39 9.47 14.01
CA TRP A 164 0.39 9.83 15.19
C TRP A 164 -0.38 10.72 16.17
N VAL A 165 -1.18 11.65 15.67
CA VAL A 165 -2.07 12.50 16.51
C VAL A 165 -3.12 11.62 17.20
N LEU A 166 -3.69 10.62 16.51
CA LEU A 166 -4.63 9.66 17.11
C LEU A 166 -3.94 8.80 18.18
N ALA A 167 -2.74 8.31 17.91
CA ALA A 167 -1.96 7.55 18.91
C ALA A 167 -1.69 8.39 20.16
N ALA A 168 -1.30 9.66 20.00
CA ALA A 168 -1.13 10.59 21.11
C ALA A 168 -2.44 10.80 21.88
N ALA A 169 -3.58 10.94 21.19
CA ALA A 169 -4.88 11.09 21.84
C ALA A 169 -5.28 9.84 22.65
N ILE A 170 -5.00 8.64 22.15
CA ILE A 170 -5.21 7.38 22.89
C ILE A 170 -4.34 7.35 24.16
N VAL A 171 -3.06 7.70 24.05
CA VAL A 171 -2.14 7.73 25.18
C VAL A 171 -2.58 8.78 26.21
N CYS A 172 -2.92 9.98 25.77
CA CYS A 172 -3.38 11.07 26.66
C CYS A 172 -4.69 10.69 27.37
N SER A 173 -5.68 10.14 26.66
CA SER A 173 -6.95 9.71 27.28
C SER A 173 -6.73 8.56 28.27
N GLY A 174 -5.86 7.61 27.94
CA GLY A 174 -5.46 6.55 28.87
C GLY A 174 -4.75 7.08 30.12
N ALA A 175 -3.81 8.01 29.95
CA ALA A 175 -3.08 8.64 31.07
C ALA A 175 -4.03 9.39 32.00
N LEU A 176 -4.99 10.16 31.47
CA LEU A 176 -6.03 10.83 32.29
C LEU A 176 -6.88 9.83 33.06
N THR A 177 -7.28 8.74 32.39
CA THR A 177 -8.11 7.70 33.03
C THR A 177 -7.36 6.98 34.13
N VAL A 178 -6.07 6.69 33.93
CA VAL A 178 -5.22 6.10 34.95
C VAL A 178 -4.94 7.06 36.08
N ALA A 179 -4.65 8.35 35.80
CA ALA A 179 -4.39 9.38 36.81
C ALA A 179 -5.60 9.56 37.76
N ARG A 180 -6.82 9.34 37.28
CA ARG A 180 -8.06 9.36 38.09
C ARG A 180 -8.05 8.37 39.26
N LEU A 181 -7.22 7.31 39.19
CA LEU A 181 -7.08 6.35 40.30
C LEU A 181 -6.47 6.97 41.55
N TRP A 182 -5.67 8.03 41.40
CA TRP A 182 -4.96 8.69 42.50
C TRP A 182 -5.57 10.06 42.87
N ALA A 183 -6.15 10.77 41.90
CA ALA A 183 -6.70 12.10 42.13
C ALA A 183 -7.88 12.40 41.20
N PRO A 184 -8.84 13.26 41.64
CA PRO A 184 -9.89 13.77 40.76
C PRO A 184 -9.29 14.54 39.56
N ILE A 185 -9.84 14.30 38.39
CA ILE A 185 -9.44 15.02 37.18
C ILE A 185 -10.25 16.32 37.09
N PRO A 186 -9.60 17.49 37.01
CA PRO A 186 -10.30 18.76 36.81
C PRO A 186 -11.14 18.75 35.53
N LEU A 187 -12.32 19.34 35.57
CA LEU A 187 -13.25 19.36 34.44
C LEU A 187 -12.63 19.89 33.16
N TRP A 188 -11.83 20.98 33.25
CA TRP A 188 -11.17 21.57 32.09
C TRP A 188 -10.15 20.61 31.43
N LEU A 189 -9.47 19.80 32.24
CA LEU A 189 -8.47 18.84 31.74
C LEU A 189 -9.17 17.66 31.05
N GLY A 190 -10.27 17.15 31.62
CA GLY A 190 -11.12 16.14 30.98
C GLY A 190 -11.71 16.65 29.66
N ALA A 191 -12.23 17.87 29.65
CA ALA A 191 -12.78 18.51 28.45
C ALA A 191 -11.71 18.72 27.36
N ALA A 192 -10.53 19.19 27.72
CA ALA A 192 -9.41 19.37 26.78
C ALA A 192 -8.96 18.03 26.17
N GLY A 193 -8.83 16.99 26.99
CA GLY A 193 -8.51 15.63 26.52
C GLY A 193 -9.58 15.06 25.58
N GLY A 194 -10.87 15.27 25.92
CA GLY A 194 -11.99 14.89 25.09
C GLY A 194 -12.00 15.61 23.73
N LEU A 195 -11.84 16.92 23.73
CA LEU A 195 -11.75 17.72 22.51
C LEU A 195 -10.56 17.25 21.64
N PHE A 196 -9.40 17.02 22.24
CA PHE A 196 -8.23 16.53 21.52
C PHE A 196 -8.53 15.17 20.85
N ALA A 197 -9.15 14.24 21.55
CA ALA A 197 -9.49 12.93 20.99
C ALA A 197 -10.53 13.03 19.85
N VAL A 198 -11.53 13.91 19.98
CA VAL A 198 -12.52 14.17 18.92
C VAL A 198 -11.85 14.76 17.68
N LEU A 199 -10.96 15.75 17.85
CA LEU A 199 -10.23 16.36 16.73
C LEU A 199 -9.28 15.37 16.06
N ALA A 200 -8.59 14.53 16.84
CA ALA A 200 -7.75 13.47 16.32
C ALA A 200 -8.54 12.45 15.51
N GLY A 201 -9.71 12.04 16.02
CA GLY A 201 -10.64 11.15 15.32
C GLY A 201 -11.17 11.74 14.01
N ALA A 202 -11.55 13.01 14.02
CA ALA A 202 -11.99 13.74 12.83
C ALA A 202 -10.88 13.84 11.78
N LEU A 203 -9.63 14.06 12.22
CA LEU A 203 -8.48 14.13 11.32
C LEU A 203 -8.24 12.80 10.60
N VAL A 204 -8.31 11.68 11.31
CA VAL A 204 -8.19 10.33 10.70
C VAL A 204 -9.39 10.03 9.79
N GLY A 205 -10.58 10.51 10.14
CA GLY A 205 -11.79 10.36 9.33
C GLY A 205 -11.70 10.99 7.94
N ARG A 206 -10.79 11.94 7.72
CA ARG A 206 -10.49 12.52 6.37
C ARG A 206 -9.83 11.53 5.42
N GLY A 207 -9.31 10.42 5.91
CA GLY A 207 -8.70 9.34 5.11
C GLY A 207 -9.69 8.52 4.27
N ARG A 208 -10.93 8.98 4.06
CA ARG A 208 -11.92 8.36 3.18
C ARG A 208 -11.59 8.63 1.72
N LEU A 209 -12.02 7.71 0.84
CA LEU A 209 -11.93 7.90 -0.61
C LEU A 209 -12.62 9.20 -1.02
N ARG A 210 -11.93 10.02 -1.82
CA ARG A 210 -12.46 11.28 -2.34
C ARG A 210 -11.70 11.70 -3.60
N GLY A 211 -12.40 11.79 -4.73
CA GLY A 211 -11.82 12.18 -6.01
C GLY A 211 -11.11 11.02 -6.70
N THR A 212 -10.24 11.35 -7.63
CA THR A 212 -9.44 10.42 -8.43
C THR A 212 -7.98 10.84 -8.44
N SER A 213 -7.06 9.88 -8.57
CA SER A 213 -5.64 10.11 -8.76
C SER A 213 -5.15 9.33 -9.97
N ARG A 214 -4.30 9.93 -10.79
CA ARG A 214 -3.60 9.18 -11.86
C ARG A 214 -2.42 8.38 -11.32
N GLY A 215 -2.01 8.61 -10.06
CA GLY A 215 -1.01 7.81 -9.37
C GLY A 215 0.29 7.64 -10.17
N ALA A 216 0.87 8.75 -10.62
CA ALA A 216 2.09 8.70 -11.42
C ALA A 216 3.27 8.19 -10.58
N ARG A 217 3.37 8.70 -9.35
CA ARG A 217 4.35 8.24 -8.35
C ARG A 217 3.90 6.95 -7.71
N ASP A 218 2.64 6.92 -7.28
CA ASP A 218 2.04 5.82 -6.52
C ASP A 218 0.88 5.17 -7.31
N ASN A 219 1.13 4.10 -8.09
CA ASN A 219 2.41 3.44 -8.30
C ASN A 219 2.72 3.25 -9.81
N GLY A 220 2.40 4.22 -10.64
CA GLY A 220 2.76 4.18 -12.06
C GLY A 220 4.27 4.06 -12.29
N SER A 221 5.07 4.73 -11.46
CA SER A 221 6.53 4.64 -11.48
C SER A 221 7.04 3.23 -11.19
N GLY A 222 6.45 2.55 -10.21
CA GLY A 222 6.80 1.15 -9.90
C GLY A 222 6.43 0.19 -11.04
N VAL A 223 5.27 0.40 -11.68
CA VAL A 223 4.90 -0.39 -12.88
C VAL A 223 5.91 -0.17 -14.01
N VAL A 224 6.34 1.08 -14.26
CA VAL A 224 7.37 1.38 -15.26
C VAL A 224 8.70 0.70 -14.91
N ALA A 225 9.12 0.70 -13.65
CA ALA A 225 10.32 -0.01 -13.23
C ALA A 225 10.22 -1.53 -13.46
N ALA A 226 9.05 -2.13 -13.18
CA ALA A 226 8.82 -3.56 -13.44
C ALA A 226 8.86 -3.88 -14.94
N LEU A 227 8.31 -3.02 -15.80
CA LEU A 227 8.37 -3.18 -17.26
C LEU A 227 9.78 -2.96 -17.79
N ALA A 228 10.53 -1.98 -17.28
CA ALA A 228 11.94 -1.76 -17.63
C ALA A 228 12.84 -2.95 -17.24
N PHE A 229 12.56 -3.56 -16.07
CA PHE A 229 13.18 -4.84 -15.71
C PHE A 229 12.86 -5.92 -16.75
N ALA A 230 11.58 -6.07 -17.11
CA ALA A 230 11.12 -7.09 -18.06
C ALA A 230 11.75 -6.94 -19.45
N GLU A 231 12.00 -5.69 -19.91
CA GLU A 231 12.72 -5.42 -21.16
C GLU A 231 14.21 -5.79 -21.08
N ALA A 232 14.85 -5.56 -19.93
CA ALA A 232 16.29 -5.74 -19.77
C ALA A 232 16.70 -7.17 -19.38
N SER A 233 15.81 -7.91 -18.71
CA SER A 233 16.09 -9.27 -18.21
C SER A 233 15.76 -10.33 -19.24
N SER A 234 16.62 -11.33 -19.32
CA SER A 234 16.39 -12.59 -20.06
C SER A 234 16.12 -13.78 -19.14
N ASP A 235 16.05 -13.56 -17.81
CA ASP A 235 15.89 -14.63 -16.83
C ASP A 235 14.55 -15.34 -16.99
N GLU A 236 14.59 -16.66 -17.18
CA GLU A 236 13.39 -17.49 -17.35
C GLU A 236 12.74 -17.88 -16.03
N ASP A 237 13.48 -17.84 -14.92
CA ASP A 237 13.01 -18.15 -13.58
C ASP A 237 12.53 -16.91 -12.79
N THR A 238 12.44 -15.76 -13.47
CA THR A 238 11.90 -14.51 -12.91
C THR A 238 10.53 -14.20 -13.50
N GLY A 239 9.51 -14.12 -12.64
CA GLY A 239 8.16 -13.71 -12.99
C GLY A 239 7.89 -12.24 -12.68
N ILE A 240 6.95 -11.66 -13.42
CA ILE A 240 6.42 -10.31 -13.17
C ILE A 240 5.01 -10.45 -12.58
N LEU A 241 4.79 -9.81 -11.45
CA LEU A 241 3.49 -9.77 -10.77
C LEU A 241 3.04 -8.32 -10.67
N ILE A 242 2.03 -7.95 -11.45
CA ILE A 242 1.39 -6.65 -11.32
C ILE A 242 0.09 -6.86 -10.53
N THR A 243 0.08 -6.40 -9.30
CA THR A 243 -1.03 -6.58 -8.38
C THR A 243 -2.13 -5.55 -8.60
N GLY A 244 -3.36 -5.91 -8.23
CA GLY A 244 -4.48 -5.00 -8.09
C GLY A 244 -4.94 -4.93 -6.64
N GLY A 245 -5.62 -3.84 -6.25
CA GLY A 245 -6.18 -3.71 -4.93
C GLY A 245 -5.16 -3.63 -3.78
N GLU A 246 -3.95 -3.19 -4.05
CA GLU A 246 -2.93 -2.88 -3.03
C GLU A 246 -3.48 -1.84 -2.08
N GLU A 247 -3.99 -0.76 -2.65
CA GLU A 247 -4.52 0.41 -1.98
C GLU A 247 -5.74 0.12 -1.09
N PHE A 248 -6.37 -1.03 -1.29
CA PHE A 248 -7.52 -1.54 -0.52
C PHE A 248 -7.10 -2.59 0.53
N GLY A 249 -5.83 -2.62 0.91
CA GLY A 249 -5.29 -3.47 1.95
C GLY A 249 -4.52 -4.67 1.44
N LEU A 250 -3.71 -4.50 0.40
CA LEU A 250 -2.82 -5.52 -0.19
C LEU A 250 -3.61 -6.75 -0.71
N VAL A 251 -4.82 -6.51 -1.25
CA VAL A 251 -5.73 -7.61 -1.60
C VAL A 251 -5.10 -8.53 -2.63
N GLY A 252 -4.57 -7.98 -3.72
CA GLY A 252 -3.96 -8.76 -4.79
C GLY A 252 -2.78 -9.59 -4.31
N ALA A 253 -1.86 -9.01 -3.55
CA ALA A 253 -0.72 -9.72 -2.99
C ALA A 253 -1.15 -10.84 -2.02
N ARG A 254 -2.21 -10.61 -1.21
CA ARG A 254 -2.78 -11.64 -0.32
C ARG A 254 -3.43 -12.78 -1.10
N VAL A 255 -4.14 -12.47 -2.19
CA VAL A 255 -4.74 -13.49 -3.07
C VAL A 255 -3.65 -14.30 -3.75
N PHE A 256 -2.62 -13.65 -4.26
CA PHE A 256 -1.47 -14.30 -4.86
C PHE A 256 -0.79 -15.25 -3.89
N THR A 257 -0.45 -14.78 -2.68
CA THR A 257 0.22 -15.61 -1.66
C THR A 257 -0.61 -16.81 -1.22
N ARG A 258 -1.94 -16.65 -1.10
CA ARG A 258 -2.82 -17.79 -0.77
C ARG A 258 -2.80 -18.87 -1.85
N ALA A 259 -2.75 -18.47 -3.11
CA ALA A 259 -2.70 -19.40 -4.24
C ALA A 259 -1.34 -20.10 -4.37
N GLN A 260 -0.24 -19.39 -4.10
CA GLN A 260 1.11 -19.94 -4.16
C GLN A 260 1.47 -20.79 -2.93
N GLY A 261 0.86 -20.52 -1.78
CA GLY A 261 1.16 -21.19 -0.51
C GLY A 261 2.50 -20.75 0.08
N ASN A 262 3.43 -21.70 0.28
CA ASN A 262 4.73 -21.43 0.88
C ASN A 262 5.72 -20.86 -0.15
N LEU A 263 6.21 -19.64 0.09
CA LEU A 263 7.17 -18.95 -0.77
C LEU A 263 8.62 -19.04 -0.26
N LYS A 264 8.94 -20.00 0.59
CA LYS A 264 10.31 -20.19 1.08
C LYS A 264 11.29 -20.47 -0.08
N GLY A 265 12.39 -19.72 -0.11
CA GLY A 265 13.39 -19.81 -1.17
C GLY A 265 13.08 -18.95 -2.40
N ILE A 266 11.98 -18.22 -2.40
CA ILE A 266 11.61 -17.26 -3.43
C ILE A 266 12.10 -15.87 -3.03
N GLU A 267 12.75 -15.16 -3.97
CA GLU A 267 13.11 -13.75 -3.84
C GLU A 267 11.98 -12.86 -4.37
N VAL A 268 11.74 -11.73 -3.72
CA VAL A 268 10.74 -10.74 -4.16
C VAL A 268 11.35 -9.35 -4.11
N VAL A 269 11.30 -8.66 -5.25
CA VAL A 269 11.62 -7.23 -5.34
C VAL A 269 10.36 -6.49 -5.75
N ASN A 270 9.80 -5.72 -4.84
CA ASN A 270 8.64 -4.88 -5.07
C ASN A 270 9.09 -3.46 -5.39
N PHE A 271 8.56 -2.86 -6.45
CA PHE A 271 8.75 -1.44 -6.78
C PHE A 271 7.53 -0.65 -6.33
N ASP A 272 7.77 0.37 -5.51
CA ASP A 272 6.69 1.14 -4.93
C ASP A 272 7.11 2.58 -4.69
N THR A 273 6.45 3.51 -5.37
CA THR A 273 6.67 4.95 -5.27
C THR A 273 8.13 5.34 -5.60
N ILE A 274 8.48 5.42 -6.90
CA ILE A 274 9.79 5.87 -7.36
C ILE A 274 9.66 7.29 -7.91
N ASP A 275 9.99 8.29 -7.10
CA ASP A 275 9.97 9.72 -7.47
C ASP A 275 11.30 10.17 -8.12
N ASP A 276 11.30 11.33 -8.77
CA ASP A 276 12.50 11.97 -9.33
C ASP A 276 13.43 12.55 -8.25
N GLU A 277 12.90 12.77 -7.04
CA GLU A 277 13.62 13.38 -5.92
C GLU A 277 13.79 12.40 -4.74
N GLY A 278 14.82 12.65 -3.92
CA GLY A 278 15.03 11.93 -2.67
C GLY A 278 16.05 10.81 -2.73
N HIS A 279 16.07 10.00 -1.68
CA HIS A 279 16.93 8.83 -1.57
C HIS A 279 16.20 7.58 -2.07
N LEU A 280 16.95 6.68 -2.69
CA LEU A 280 16.48 5.31 -2.90
C LEU A 280 16.49 4.56 -1.56
N PHE A 281 15.37 3.96 -1.25
CA PHE A 281 15.24 3.08 -0.09
C PHE A 281 15.07 1.65 -0.56
N VAL A 282 15.82 0.74 0.03
CA VAL A 282 15.58 -0.70 -0.04
C VAL A 282 15.07 -1.13 1.32
N VAL A 283 13.78 -1.44 1.38
CA VAL A 283 13.04 -1.68 2.63
C VAL A 283 12.87 -3.17 2.83
N SER A 284 13.30 -3.67 3.99
CA SER A 284 13.17 -5.08 4.42
C SER A 284 12.10 -5.24 5.51
N HIS A 285 11.56 -6.46 5.66
CA HIS A 285 10.55 -6.77 6.67
C HIS A 285 11.16 -7.36 7.95
N GLY A 286 12.37 -7.90 7.86
CA GLY A 286 13.04 -8.53 9.01
C GLY A 286 14.52 -8.83 8.74
N SER A 287 15.18 -9.49 9.71
CA SER A 287 16.59 -9.87 9.57
C SER A 287 16.84 -10.85 8.42
N ARG A 288 15.85 -11.69 8.09
CA ARG A 288 15.92 -12.63 6.97
C ARG A 288 16.15 -11.93 5.63
N ASP A 289 15.55 -10.73 5.46
CA ASP A 289 15.59 -9.99 4.20
C ASP A 289 16.81 -9.07 4.09
N ALA A 290 17.62 -8.96 5.14
CA ALA A 290 18.73 -7.99 5.21
C ALA A 290 19.80 -8.25 4.14
N ALA A 291 20.14 -9.51 3.87
CA ALA A 291 21.10 -9.88 2.84
C ALA A 291 20.59 -9.54 1.44
N CYS A 292 19.32 -9.83 1.15
CA CYS A 292 18.67 -9.46 -0.10
C CYS A 292 18.64 -7.92 -0.25
N ALA A 293 18.27 -7.20 0.81
CA ALA A 293 18.28 -5.74 0.80
C ALA A 293 19.67 -5.15 0.49
N ALA A 294 20.73 -5.74 1.04
CA ALA A 294 22.11 -5.34 0.76
C ALA A 294 22.49 -5.62 -0.70
N THR A 295 22.13 -6.80 -1.25
CA THR A 295 22.38 -7.17 -2.64
C THR A 295 21.66 -6.22 -3.60
N VAL A 296 20.37 -5.96 -3.37
CA VAL A 296 19.57 -5.02 -4.18
C VAL A 296 20.15 -3.61 -4.07
N ALA A 297 20.55 -3.15 -2.87
CA ALA A 297 21.17 -1.85 -2.70
C ALA A 297 22.50 -1.73 -3.49
N THR A 298 23.32 -2.79 -3.51
CA THR A 298 24.56 -2.81 -4.28
C THR A 298 24.31 -2.70 -5.78
N ARG A 299 23.30 -3.38 -6.34
CA ARG A 299 22.90 -3.26 -7.74
C ARG A 299 22.43 -1.84 -8.11
N LEU A 300 21.89 -1.10 -7.16
CA LEU A 300 21.41 0.27 -7.37
C LEU A 300 22.51 1.34 -7.23
N GLN A 301 23.68 1.04 -6.63
CA GLN A 301 24.78 2.00 -6.45
C GLN A 301 25.28 2.64 -7.75
N PRO A 302 25.41 1.90 -8.88
CA PRO A 302 25.89 2.48 -10.15
C PRO A 302 24.99 3.58 -10.71
N LEU A 303 23.77 3.74 -10.20
CA LEU A 303 22.88 4.83 -10.60
C LEU A 303 23.36 6.22 -10.14
N GLY A 304 24.37 6.29 -9.25
CA GLY A 304 24.87 7.55 -8.67
C GLY A 304 23.89 8.21 -7.69
N LEU A 305 22.87 7.47 -7.23
CA LEU A 305 21.90 7.93 -6.27
C LEU A 305 22.24 7.45 -4.87
N THR A 306 21.87 8.22 -3.84
CA THR A 306 22.03 7.76 -2.46
C THR A 306 21.05 6.62 -2.17
N VAL A 307 21.59 5.42 -1.94
CA VAL A 307 20.81 4.22 -1.59
C VAL A 307 20.89 3.96 -0.09
N ARG A 308 19.75 3.73 0.56
CA ARG A 308 19.64 3.45 2.00
C ARG A 308 18.84 2.19 2.23
N THR A 309 19.37 1.26 3.02
CA THR A 309 18.61 0.11 3.51
C THR A 309 17.91 0.47 4.82
N ARG A 310 16.65 0.08 4.95
CA ARG A 310 15.85 0.32 6.16
C ARG A 310 14.87 -0.82 6.41
N ARG A 311 14.38 -0.92 7.63
CA ARG A 311 13.20 -1.73 7.95
C ARG A 311 11.94 -0.96 7.55
N LEU A 312 10.89 -1.71 7.20
CA LEU A 312 9.57 -1.14 6.90
C LEU A 312 9.07 -0.34 8.11
N PRO A 313 8.79 0.96 7.93
CA PRO A 313 8.25 1.77 9.02
C PRO A 313 6.85 1.30 9.42
N LEU A 314 6.54 1.41 10.71
CA LEU A 314 5.22 1.06 11.23
C LEU A 314 4.14 1.97 10.60
N GLY A 315 3.05 1.35 10.13
CA GLY A 315 1.93 2.06 9.52
C GLY A 315 2.01 2.23 8.00
N ILE A 316 3.12 1.78 7.37
CA ILE A 316 3.24 1.67 5.91
C ILE A 316 2.94 0.23 5.51
N LEU A 317 2.13 0.07 4.48
CA LEU A 317 1.79 -1.22 3.87
C LEU A 317 2.36 -1.23 2.45
N VAL A 318 2.88 -2.37 2.03
CA VAL A 318 3.45 -2.59 0.69
C VAL A 318 3.25 -4.06 0.28
N ASP A 319 3.15 -4.35 -1.00
CA ASP A 319 2.84 -5.69 -1.50
C ASP A 319 3.86 -6.78 -1.13
N SER A 320 5.12 -6.40 -0.91
CA SER A 320 6.14 -7.34 -0.43
C SER A 320 5.84 -7.90 0.99
N LEU A 321 5.00 -7.25 1.79
CA LEU A 321 4.70 -7.68 3.16
C LEU A 321 3.93 -9.02 3.23
N PRO A 322 2.83 -9.24 2.48
CA PRO A 322 2.19 -10.55 2.44
C PRO A 322 3.12 -11.65 1.92
N LEU A 323 3.94 -11.36 0.90
CA LEU A 323 4.88 -12.32 0.33
C LEU A 323 5.97 -12.70 1.35
N ALA A 324 6.51 -11.72 2.09
CA ALA A 324 7.47 -11.98 3.18
C ALA A 324 6.85 -12.85 4.30
N LYS A 325 5.57 -12.60 4.66
CA LYS A 325 4.84 -13.41 5.64
C LYS A 325 4.60 -14.84 5.15
N ALA A 326 4.47 -15.05 3.85
CA ALA A 326 4.36 -16.38 3.25
C ALA A 326 5.71 -17.11 3.09
N GLY A 327 6.81 -16.51 3.55
CA GLY A 327 8.14 -17.13 3.61
C GLY A 327 9.14 -16.62 2.57
N ALA A 328 8.75 -15.77 1.63
CA ALA A 328 9.68 -15.18 0.66
C ALA A 328 10.73 -14.30 1.35
N THR A 329 11.89 -14.20 0.72
CA THR A 329 12.87 -13.15 1.01
C THR A 329 12.49 -11.91 0.20
N ALA A 330 11.87 -10.91 0.85
CA ALA A 330 11.17 -9.85 0.16
C ALA A 330 11.66 -8.46 0.56
N VAL A 331 11.85 -7.61 -0.45
CA VAL A 331 12.21 -6.20 -0.26
C VAL A 331 11.33 -5.29 -1.11
N THR A 332 11.20 -4.04 -0.70
CA THR A 332 10.59 -2.97 -1.51
C THR A 332 11.63 -1.93 -1.85
N VAL A 333 11.69 -1.54 -3.12
CA VAL A 333 12.49 -0.43 -3.62
C VAL A 333 11.58 0.75 -3.89
N GLY A 334 11.87 1.87 -3.26
CA GLY A 334 11.15 3.12 -3.46
C GLY A 334 12.08 4.32 -3.38
N ARG A 335 11.68 5.44 -3.97
CA ARG A 335 12.40 6.71 -3.90
C ARG A 335 11.42 7.82 -3.58
N LEU A 336 11.57 8.43 -2.42
CA LEU A 336 10.59 9.39 -1.94
C LEU A 336 11.19 10.43 -0.99
N THR A 337 10.49 11.56 -0.89
CA THR A 337 10.72 12.63 0.07
C THR A 337 9.45 12.89 0.87
N TRP A 338 9.52 13.80 1.84
CA TRP A 338 8.30 14.30 2.48
C TRP A 338 7.37 15.02 1.49
N ARG A 339 7.92 15.64 0.46
CA ARG A 339 7.15 16.27 -0.63
C ARG A 339 6.36 15.23 -1.41
N THR A 340 6.98 14.10 -1.76
CA THR A 340 6.30 12.94 -2.39
C THR A 340 5.09 12.50 -1.56
N LEU A 341 5.27 12.30 -0.24
CA LEU A 341 4.19 11.89 0.67
C LEU A 341 3.05 12.93 0.77
N ARG A 342 3.30 14.20 0.44
CA ARG A 342 2.26 15.24 0.38
C ARG A 342 1.45 15.21 -0.91
N VAL A 343 1.95 14.55 -1.94
CA VAL A 343 1.34 14.50 -3.28
C VAL A 343 0.58 13.19 -3.50
N ILE A 344 1.17 12.05 -3.13
CA ILE A 344 0.52 10.73 -3.33
C ILE A 344 -0.80 10.63 -2.57
N HIS A 345 -1.71 9.84 -3.09
CA HIS A 345 -3.13 9.72 -2.69
C HIS A 345 -3.96 10.99 -2.90
N THR A 346 -3.50 11.90 -3.77
CA THR A 346 -4.23 13.11 -4.13
C THR A 346 -4.36 13.25 -5.64
N PRO A 347 -5.28 14.11 -6.15
CA PRO A 347 -5.36 14.43 -7.57
C PRO A 347 -4.10 15.10 -8.15
N ALA A 348 -3.16 15.55 -7.30
CA ALA A 348 -1.91 16.18 -7.72
C ALA A 348 -0.82 15.17 -8.14
N ASP A 349 -1.03 13.87 -7.90
CA ASP A 349 -0.11 12.82 -8.37
C ASP A 349 -0.36 12.52 -9.85
N VAL A 350 0.26 13.33 -10.70
CA VAL A 350 0.04 13.36 -12.14
C VAL A 350 1.35 13.13 -12.93
N PRO A 351 1.28 12.47 -14.10
CA PRO A 351 2.48 12.16 -14.90
C PRO A 351 3.22 13.40 -15.41
N GLU A 352 2.54 14.53 -15.60
CA GLU A 352 3.16 15.77 -16.06
C GLU A 352 4.19 16.34 -15.05
N SER A 353 4.19 15.85 -13.83
CA SER A 353 5.10 16.27 -12.75
C SER A 353 6.16 15.20 -12.41
N LEU A 354 6.35 14.19 -13.27
CA LEU A 354 7.28 13.07 -13.04
C LEU A 354 7.94 12.65 -14.37
N SER A 355 9.27 12.51 -14.42
CA SER A 355 9.96 12.14 -15.66
C SER A 355 9.92 10.64 -15.95
N LEU A 356 9.77 9.79 -14.94
CA LEU A 356 9.86 8.32 -14.99
C LEU A 356 11.25 7.76 -15.35
N GLU A 357 12.22 8.61 -15.72
CA GLU A 357 13.58 8.16 -16.09
C GLU A 357 14.26 7.38 -14.97
N VAL A 358 14.09 7.85 -13.73
CA VAL A 358 14.68 7.18 -12.57
C VAL A 358 14.03 5.81 -12.35
N ALA A 359 12.71 5.71 -12.52
CA ALA A 359 12.00 4.44 -12.42
C ALA A 359 12.49 3.42 -13.46
N GLU A 360 12.67 3.85 -14.70
CA GLU A 360 13.23 3.02 -15.77
C GLU A 360 14.65 2.56 -15.43
N ARG A 361 15.53 3.47 -15.01
CA ARG A 361 16.91 3.16 -14.62
C ARG A 361 16.99 2.20 -13.44
N VAL A 362 16.11 2.37 -12.44
CA VAL A 362 16.01 1.45 -11.29
C VAL A 362 15.60 0.06 -11.74
N GLY A 363 14.58 -0.07 -12.59
CA GLY A 363 14.14 -1.34 -13.13
C GLY A 363 15.28 -2.07 -13.88
N ARG A 364 15.95 -1.38 -14.79
CA ARG A 364 17.10 -1.93 -15.56
C ARG A 364 18.29 -2.33 -14.68
N ALA A 365 18.54 -1.60 -13.59
CA ALA A 365 19.66 -1.91 -12.68
C ALA A 365 19.40 -3.17 -11.81
N ILE A 366 18.17 -3.60 -11.67
CA ILE A 366 17.80 -4.82 -10.92
C ILE A 366 17.80 -6.06 -11.83
N ALA A 367 17.67 -5.88 -13.12
CA ALA A 367 17.79 -6.94 -14.12
C ALA A 367 19.20 -7.52 -14.15
#